data_9cf67ca4c9c5cb17fd9be282b792849c
#
_entry.id   9cf67ca4c9c5cb17fd9be282b792849c
#
_cell.length_a   1.000
_cell.length_b   1.000
_cell.length_c   1.000
_cell.angle_alpha   90.00
_cell.angle_beta   90.00
_cell.angle_gamma   90.00
#
_symmetry.space_group_name_H-M   'P 1'
#
loop_
_entity.id
_entity.type
_entity.pdbx_description
1 polymer ?
#
loop_
_entity_poly.entity_id
_entity_poly.type
_entity_poly.pdbx_seq_one_letter_code
_entity_poly.pdbx_strand_id
1 'polypeptide(L)'
;MKKILLATTAVMAVAALGLTGCASDGGGRGGETGGESASGFPADPLIGVALPDKTSENWVLAGGLFEDGLAEAGFEGDVQYAGASNAVADQQQQISTMVTNGAKVIIIGAKDGAQLGTQVAEARDAGAVVIAYDRLILNSDAVDYYVAFDNFKVGQLQGQALLDGLAAKFPDKTSYNVELFSGSSDDANAPVFFEGAMDILQPKIDDGTLVVVSGQTDIKQTATDGWKPENAQKRMDTIMQGSYQGTTVDGVLSPNDTLARAIITSVTDAGQADLPIVTGQDSEAASIPLIMSGDQYSTIYKDTRELVKTAIEMAQTLQAGDKPDTTTETDNGNVDVPTLYLDPVIVTKENAAEAYKNDPKLSPLTK
;
A
#
# COMPACT_ATOMS: atom_id res chain seq x y z
N MET A 1 -32.87 -46.55 66.66
CA MET A 1 -32.76 -48.02 66.88
C MET A 1 -31.81 -48.59 65.86
N LYS A 2 -30.64 -49.02 66.35
CA LYS A 2 -30.01 -50.35 66.05
C LYS A 2 -29.82 -50.66 64.57
N LYS A 3 -28.67 -50.86 64.09
CA LYS A 3 -27.46 -51.71 64.33
C LYS A 3 -26.97 -52.14 62.95
N ILE A 4 -25.81 -52.17 62.67
CA ILE A 4 -24.59 -53.05 62.76
C ILE A 4 -24.11 -53.41 61.37
N LEU A 5 -22.87 -52.92 61.04
CA LEU A 5 -21.64 -53.67 60.79
C LEU A 5 -21.70 -54.89 59.79
N LEU A 6 -20.85 -54.85 58.79
CA LEU A 6 -19.59 -55.63 58.77
C LEU A 6 -18.80 -55.41 57.48
N ALA A 7 -17.50 -55.32 57.74
CA ALA A 7 -16.44 -55.24 56.74
C ALA A 7 -16.12 -56.62 56.15
N THR A 8 -15.57 -56.62 54.93
CA THR A 8 -14.51 -57.60 54.58
C THR A 8 -13.67 -57.10 53.43
N THR A 9 -12.39 -57.13 53.67
CA THR A 9 -11.21 -56.93 52.86
C THR A 9 -10.95 -58.02 51.85
N ALA A 10 -10.42 -57.68 50.61
CA ALA A 10 -9.38 -58.43 49.88
C ALA A 10 -9.06 -57.65 48.60
N VAL A 11 -7.93 -57.02 48.41
CA VAL A 11 -6.61 -57.43 47.94
C VAL A 11 -6.49 -57.68 46.43
N MET A 12 -5.76 -56.78 45.78
CA MET A 12 -4.89 -56.85 44.61
C MET A 12 -5.41 -57.29 43.23
N ALA A 13 -5.22 -56.39 42.24
CA ALA A 13 -4.27 -56.62 41.14
C ALA A 13 -4.05 -55.36 40.31
N VAL A 14 -2.80 -55.02 40.10
CA VAL A 14 -2.26 -53.97 39.24
C VAL A 14 -2.42 -54.38 37.79
N ALA A 15 -3.03 -53.50 36.97
CA ALA A 15 -2.82 -53.49 35.52
C ALA A 15 -2.77 -52.04 35.06
N ALA A 16 -1.58 -51.60 34.75
CA ALA A 16 -1.31 -50.33 34.06
C ALA A 16 -1.76 -50.46 32.60
N LEU A 17 -2.73 -49.67 32.22
CA LEU A 17 -3.05 -49.40 30.80
C LEU A 17 -3.08 -47.88 30.66
N GLY A 18 -2.12 -47.38 29.88
CA GLY A 18 -2.02 -45.97 29.54
C GLY A 18 -3.22 -45.49 28.73
N LEU A 19 -3.93 -44.53 29.27
CA LEU A 19 -4.87 -43.69 28.55
C LEU A 19 -4.14 -42.43 28.15
N THR A 20 -3.77 -42.34 26.85
CA THR A 20 -3.43 -41.08 26.21
C THR A 20 -4.67 -40.21 26.18
N GLY A 21 -4.72 -39.24 27.07
CA GLY A 21 -5.73 -38.20 27.03
C GLY A 21 -5.43 -37.24 25.91
N CYS A 22 -6.31 -37.11 24.93
CA CYS A 22 -6.35 -35.98 24.05
C CYS A 22 -6.76 -34.75 24.86
N ALA A 23 -5.79 -33.91 25.19
CA ALA A 23 -6.05 -32.55 25.65
C ALA A 23 -6.27 -31.72 24.39
N SER A 24 -7.46 -31.18 24.23
CA SER A 24 -7.76 -30.09 23.29
C SER A 24 -7.08 -28.81 23.83
N ASP A 25 -5.96 -28.46 23.26
CA ASP A 25 -5.27 -27.23 23.58
C ASP A 25 -5.92 -26.09 22.78
N GLY A 26 -6.65 -25.25 23.50
CA GLY A 26 -7.01 -23.91 23.05
C GLY A 26 -5.79 -23.01 23.14
N GLY A 27 -5.09 -22.79 22.02
CA GLY A 27 -3.88 -22.00 21.96
C GLY A 27 -4.16 -20.50 22.02
N GLY A 28 -4.09 -19.92 23.21
CA GLY A 28 -3.82 -18.49 23.38
C GLY A 28 -2.33 -18.23 23.10
N ARG A 29 -2.01 -17.34 22.16
CA ARG A 29 -0.65 -16.83 21.97
C ARG A 29 -0.26 -15.94 23.17
N GLY A 30 0.29 -16.53 24.22
CA GLY A 30 1.01 -15.83 25.29
C GLY A 30 2.49 -15.85 24.94
N GLY A 31 3.18 -14.70 25.02
CA GLY A 31 4.55 -14.55 24.63
C GLY A 31 5.51 -15.50 25.34
N GLU A 32 6.20 -16.34 24.56
CA GLU A 32 7.44 -16.99 24.95
C GLU A 32 8.36 -17.03 23.72
N THR A 33 9.55 -16.47 23.92
CA THR A 33 10.69 -16.58 23.02
C THR A 33 11.19 -18.02 22.99
N GLY A 34 10.73 -18.81 22.04
CA GLY A 34 11.19 -20.19 21.80
C GLY A 34 10.61 -20.68 20.49
N GLY A 35 11.48 -20.94 19.50
CA GLY A 35 11.07 -21.33 18.15
C GLY A 35 10.22 -22.60 18.13
N GLU A 36 8.93 -22.44 18.01
CA GLU A 36 8.05 -23.48 17.49
C GLU A 36 7.74 -23.11 16.04
N SER A 37 8.10 -23.98 15.11
CA SER A 37 7.65 -23.91 13.73
C SER A 37 6.12 -23.91 13.76
N ALA A 38 5.49 -22.86 13.25
CA ALA A 38 4.06 -22.80 13.12
C ALA A 38 3.62 -24.01 12.27
N SER A 39 2.63 -24.76 12.73
CA SER A 39 2.04 -25.80 11.90
C SER A 39 1.39 -25.13 10.68
N GLY A 40 1.80 -25.50 9.48
CA GLY A 40 1.24 -24.97 8.24
C GLY A 40 -0.27 -25.15 8.12
N PHE A 41 -0.88 -24.51 7.15
CA PHE A 41 -2.33 -24.62 6.89
C PHE A 41 -2.66 -25.92 6.17
N PRO A 42 -3.93 -26.43 6.26
CA PRO A 42 -4.38 -27.57 5.47
C PRO A 42 -4.25 -27.29 3.96
N ALA A 43 -4.35 -28.35 3.14
CA ALA A 43 -4.45 -28.19 1.69
C ALA A 43 -5.70 -27.37 1.34
N ASP A 44 -5.60 -26.56 0.27
CA ASP A 44 -6.65 -25.69 -0.25
C ASP A 44 -7.24 -24.71 0.80
N PRO A 45 -6.40 -23.90 1.49
CA PRO A 45 -6.92 -22.94 2.46
C PRO A 45 -7.61 -21.77 1.76
N LEU A 46 -8.65 -21.24 2.38
CA LEU A 46 -9.26 -19.97 1.95
C LEU A 46 -8.32 -18.81 2.27
N ILE A 47 -7.99 -18.03 1.24
CA ILE A 47 -7.25 -16.76 1.33
C ILE A 47 -8.19 -15.62 0.99
N GLY A 48 -8.44 -14.73 1.95
CA GLY A 48 -9.22 -13.52 1.73
C GLY A 48 -8.34 -12.40 1.20
N VAL A 49 -8.86 -11.63 0.23
CA VAL A 49 -8.22 -10.42 -0.28
C VAL A 49 -9.22 -9.28 -0.26
N ALA A 50 -9.01 -8.30 0.61
CA ALA A 50 -9.86 -7.12 0.75
C ALA A 50 -9.15 -5.90 0.17
N LEU A 51 -9.60 -5.43 -1.00
CA LEU A 51 -9.01 -4.29 -1.71
C LEU A 51 -9.86 -3.03 -1.52
N PRO A 52 -9.27 -1.83 -1.71
CA PRO A 52 -10.03 -0.58 -1.78
C PRO A 52 -11.01 -0.59 -2.96
N ASP A 53 -11.59 0.57 -3.24
CA ASP A 53 -12.48 0.71 -4.39
C ASP A 53 -11.73 0.62 -5.74
N LYS A 54 -12.49 0.50 -6.85
CA LYS A 54 -11.95 0.35 -8.21
C LYS A 54 -11.63 1.70 -8.90
N THR A 55 -11.26 2.72 -8.15
CA THR A 55 -10.98 4.06 -8.72
C THR A 55 -9.62 4.16 -9.39
N SER A 56 -8.65 3.33 -8.98
CA SER A 56 -7.32 3.25 -9.59
C SER A 56 -7.16 2.02 -10.47
N GLU A 57 -6.46 2.18 -11.61
CA GLU A 57 -6.11 1.06 -12.50
C GLU A 57 -5.30 -0.03 -11.78
N ASN A 58 -4.43 0.36 -10.84
CA ASN A 58 -3.58 -0.58 -10.11
C ASN A 58 -4.38 -1.49 -9.18
N TRP A 59 -5.43 -0.97 -8.52
CA TRP A 59 -6.31 -1.82 -7.71
C TRP A 59 -7.10 -2.81 -8.56
N VAL A 60 -7.59 -2.38 -9.74
CA VAL A 60 -8.30 -3.28 -10.67
C VAL A 60 -7.36 -4.37 -11.19
N LEU A 61 -6.12 -4.00 -11.51
CA LEU A 61 -5.09 -4.95 -11.94
C LEU A 61 -4.74 -5.92 -10.82
N ALA A 62 -4.53 -5.43 -9.59
CA ALA A 62 -4.19 -6.25 -8.44
C ALA A 62 -5.22 -7.34 -8.18
N GLY A 63 -6.52 -6.99 -8.21
CA GLY A 63 -7.57 -7.98 -7.95
C GLY A 63 -7.62 -9.09 -8.98
N GLY A 64 -7.50 -8.77 -10.27
CA GLY A 64 -7.42 -9.81 -11.31
C GLY A 64 -6.19 -10.71 -11.15
N LEU A 65 -5.04 -10.13 -10.79
CA LEU A 65 -3.82 -10.89 -10.52
C LEU A 65 -3.94 -11.77 -9.26
N PHE A 66 -4.65 -11.31 -8.23
CA PHE A 66 -4.94 -12.15 -7.05
C PHE A 66 -5.89 -13.29 -7.39
N GLU A 67 -6.97 -13.05 -8.17
CA GLU A 67 -7.90 -14.10 -8.60
C GLU A 67 -7.16 -15.22 -9.35
N ASP A 68 -6.35 -14.85 -10.35
CA ASP A 68 -5.58 -15.79 -11.16
C ASP A 68 -4.46 -16.45 -10.35
N GLY A 69 -3.65 -15.67 -9.62
CA GLY A 69 -2.46 -16.14 -8.93
C GLY A 69 -2.77 -17.02 -7.72
N LEU A 70 -3.85 -16.76 -6.98
CA LEU A 70 -4.29 -17.65 -5.89
C LEU A 70 -4.74 -19.00 -6.43
N ALA A 71 -5.50 -19.01 -7.55
CA ALA A 71 -5.94 -20.24 -8.19
C ALA A 71 -4.73 -21.06 -8.72
N GLU A 72 -3.72 -20.40 -9.34
CA GLU A 72 -2.49 -21.05 -9.79
C GLU A 72 -1.66 -21.61 -8.61
N ALA A 73 -1.70 -20.93 -7.45
CA ALA A 73 -1.04 -21.38 -6.23
C ALA A 73 -1.78 -22.54 -5.51
N GLY A 74 -2.98 -22.92 -5.96
CA GLY A 74 -3.79 -23.96 -5.36
C GLY A 74 -4.57 -23.50 -4.14
N PHE A 75 -4.88 -22.22 -4.02
CA PHE A 75 -5.68 -21.62 -2.95
C PHE A 75 -7.13 -21.40 -3.38
N GLU A 76 -8.05 -21.49 -2.44
CA GLU A 76 -9.38 -20.90 -2.59
C GLU A 76 -9.28 -19.39 -2.33
N GLY A 77 -9.49 -18.56 -3.34
CA GLY A 77 -9.39 -17.09 -3.26
C GLY A 77 -10.77 -16.45 -3.07
N ASP A 78 -10.92 -15.56 -2.07
CA ASP A 78 -12.07 -14.63 -1.92
C ASP A 78 -11.57 -13.20 -2.10
N VAL A 79 -11.64 -12.68 -3.34
CA VAL A 79 -11.13 -11.34 -3.70
C VAL A 79 -12.29 -10.36 -3.77
N GLN A 80 -12.30 -9.36 -2.91
CA GLN A 80 -13.37 -8.38 -2.80
C GLN A 80 -12.85 -6.95 -2.86
N TYR A 81 -13.67 -6.05 -3.42
CA TYR A 81 -13.43 -4.61 -3.45
C TYR A 81 -14.47 -3.87 -2.62
N ALA A 82 -14.04 -2.88 -1.88
CA ALA A 82 -14.96 -1.96 -1.22
C ALA A 82 -15.79 -1.17 -2.25
N GLY A 83 -16.99 -0.79 -1.87
CA GLY A 83 -17.85 0.07 -2.68
C GLY A 83 -17.41 1.54 -2.65
N ALA A 84 -17.68 2.27 -3.72
CA ALA A 84 -17.24 3.67 -3.84
C ALA A 84 -17.87 4.63 -2.81
N SER A 85 -19.02 4.30 -2.23
CA SER A 85 -19.78 5.21 -1.35
C SER A 85 -19.49 5.01 0.14
N ASN A 86 -19.22 3.76 0.57
CA ASN A 86 -19.02 3.39 1.97
C ASN A 86 -17.78 2.51 2.14
N ALA A 87 -16.72 2.83 1.43
CA ALA A 87 -15.57 1.95 1.24
C ALA A 87 -14.98 1.37 2.54
N VAL A 88 -14.88 2.15 3.61
CA VAL A 88 -14.37 1.67 4.91
C VAL A 88 -15.32 0.65 5.53
N ALA A 89 -16.62 0.96 5.62
CA ALA A 89 -17.61 0.06 6.21
C ALA A 89 -17.77 -1.23 5.40
N ASP A 90 -17.71 -1.13 4.06
CA ASP A 90 -17.76 -2.29 3.18
C ASP A 90 -16.53 -3.18 3.39
N GLN A 91 -15.34 -2.60 3.50
CA GLN A 91 -14.10 -3.36 3.74
C GLN A 91 -14.10 -4.01 5.13
N GLN A 92 -14.57 -3.32 6.16
CA GLN A 92 -14.76 -3.90 7.48
C GLN A 92 -15.66 -5.14 7.44
N GLN A 93 -16.81 -5.03 6.75
CA GLN A 93 -17.75 -6.15 6.61
C GLN A 93 -17.14 -7.32 5.81
N GLN A 94 -16.38 -7.04 4.76
CA GLN A 94 -15.71 -8.04 3.94
C GLN A 94 -14.70 -8.83 4.78
N ILE A 95 -13.83 -8.16 5.54
CA ILE A 95 -12.85 -8.81 6.41
C ILE A 95 -13.54 -9.69 7.45
N SER A 96 -14.56 -9.18 8.15
CA SER A 96 -15.32 -9.99 9.12
C SER A 96 -16.02 -11.21 8.46
N THR A 97 -16.45 -11.09 7.21
CA THR A 97 -17.03 -12.20 6.45
C THR A 97 -15.97 -13.24 6.10
N MET A 98 -14.79 -12.82 5.63
CA MET A 98 -13.65 -13.72 5.35
C MET A 98 -13.22 -14.50 6.60
N VAL A 99 -13.17 -13.80 7.76
CA VAL A 99 -12.91 -14.45 9.07
C VAL A 99 -13.96 -15.52 9.37
N THR A 100 -15.24 -15.19 9.23
CA THR A 100 -16.36 -16.11 9.48
C THR A 100 -16.31 -17.33 8.56
N ASN A 101 -15.90 -17.15 7.31
CA ASN A 101 -15.73 -18.21 6.32
C ASN A 101 -14.46 -19.06 6.56
N GLY A 102 -13.64 -18.70 7.54
CA GLY A 102 -12.48 -19.50 7.98
C GLY A 102 -11.21 -19.24 7.16
N ALA A 103 -11.06 -18.06 6.57
CA ALA A 103 -9.83 -17.64 5.89
C ALA A 103 -8.60 -17.85 6.80
N LYS A 104 -7.51 -18.39 6.24
CA LYS A 104 -6.25 -18.64 6.95
C LYS A 104 -5.25 -17.51 6.82
N VAL A 105 -5.33 -16.80 5.72
CA VAL A 105 -4.61 -15.55 5.49
C VAL A 105 -5.61 -14.52 4.97
N ILE A 106 -5.50 -13.28 5.43
CA ILE A 106 -6.27 -12.15 4.92
C ILE A 106 -5.29 -11.08 4.46
N ILE A 107 -5.27 -10.82 3.16
CA ILE A 107 -4.43 -9.83 2.50
C ILE A 107 -5.28 -8.56 2.35
N ILE A 108 -4.84 -7.44 2.91
CA ILE A 108 -5.66 -6.23 3.01
C ILE A 108 -4.92 -5.04 2.40
N GLY A 109 -5.43 -4.52 1.28
CA GLY A 109 -5.12 -3.18 0.80
C GLY A 109 -6.06 -2.17 1.48
N ALA A 110 -5.62 -1.53 2.55
CA ALA A 110 -6.51 -0.73 3.39
C ALA A 110 -7.05 0.51 2.67
N LYS A 111 -8.36 0.77 2.75
CA LYS A 111 -8.94 2.04 2.32
C LYS A 111 -8.55 3.16 3.29
N ASP A 112 -8.67 2.89 4.57
CA ASP A 112 -8.22 3.73 5.68
C ASP A 112 -7.57 2.83 6.72
N GLY A 113 -6.24 2.90 6.80
CA GLY A 113 -5.44 2.03 7.66
C GLY A 113 -5.76 2.18 9.14
N ALA A 114 -6.26 3.33 9.58
CA ALA A 114 -6.56 3.59 10.98
C ALA A 114 -7.92 3.03 11.43
N GLN A 115 -8.77 2.55 10.51
CA GLN A 115 -10.13 2.15 10.81
C GLN A 115 -10.41 0.64 10.73
N LEU A 116 -9.38 -0.18 10.58
CA LEU A 116 -9.52 -1.64 10.43
C LEU A 116 -9.09 -2.43 11.68
N GLY A 117 -8.67 -1.76 12.76
CA GLY A 117 -8.09 -2.40 13.94
C GLY A 117 -8.96 -3.49 14.57
N THR A 118 -10.30 -3.29 14.62
CA THR A 118 -11.24 -4.29 15.16
C THR A 118 -11.25 -5.55 14.30
N GLN A 119 -11.32 -5.41 12.97
CA GLN A 119 -11.44 -6.54 12.04
C GLN A 119 -10.15 -7.36 11.97
N VAL A 120 -8.99 -6.71 12.01
CA VAL A 120 -7.71 -7.44 12.04
C VAL A 120 -7.49 -8.14 13.38
N ALA A 121 -7.98 -7.58 14.49
CA ALA A 121 -7.98 -8.27 15.77
C ALA A 121 -8.90 -9.49 15.75
N GLU A 122 -10.11 -9.40 15.18
CA GLU A 122 -11.02 -10.55 14.96
C GLU A 122 -10.35 -11.64 14.10
N ALA A 123 -9.61 -11.24 13.04
CA ALA A 123 -8.88 -12.18 12.19
C ALA A 123 -7.81 -12.94 12.97
N ARG A 124 -6.97 -12.25 13.74
CA ARG A 124 -5.95 -12.85 14.60
C ARG A 124 -6.58 -13.78 15.64
N ASP A 125 -7.65 -13.37 16.32
CA ASP A 125 -8.33 -14.17 17.35
C ASP A 125 -8.94 -15.45 16.76
N ALA A 126 -9.32 -15.43 15.49
CA ALA A 126 -9.76 -16.60 14.71
C ALA A 126 -8.58 -17.45 14.19
N GLY A 127 -7.33 -17.04 14.42
CA GLY A 127 -6.12 -17.73 13.98
C GLY A 127 -5.75 -17.50 12.51
N ALA A 128 -6.31 -16.48 11.86
CA ALA A 128 -5.88 -16.04 10.55
C ALA A 128 -4.62 -15.16 10.64
N VAL A 129 -3.75 -15.23 9.63
CA VAL A 129 -2.61 -14.32 9.47
C VAL A 129 -3.04 -13.11 8.67
N VAL A 130 -2.67 -11.92 9.11
CA VAL A 130 -3.01 -10.65 8.45
C VAL A 130 -1.77 -10.11 7.74
N ILE A 131 -1.88 -9.93 6.42
CA ILE A 131 -0.88 -9.28 5.58
C ILE A 131 -1.43 -7.94 5.11
N ALA A 132 -0.83 -6.83 5.56
CA ALA A 132 -1.07 -5.53 4.96
C ALA A 132 -0.41 -5.49 3.57
N TYR A 133 -1.18 -5.12 2.55
CA TYR A 133 -0.76 -5.08 1.15
C TYR A 133 -0.79 -3.64 0.63
N ASP A 134 0.33 -3.16 0.12
CA ASP A 134 0.52 -1.80 -0.40
C ASP A 134 0.33 -0.70 0.67
N ARG A 135 -0.76 -0.72 1.42
CA ARG A 135 -1.10 0.25 2.46
C ARG A 135 -1.00 -0.34 3.86
N LEU A 136 -0.25 0.32 4.74
CA LEU A 136 -0.07 -0.12 6.11
C LEU A 136 -1.37 0.04 6.92
N ILE A 137 -1.67 -0.95 7.74
CA ILE A 137 -2.74 -0.88 8.74
C ILE A 137 -2.15 -0.32 10.03
N LEU A 138 -2.73 0.79 10.50
CA LEU A 138 -2.21 1.58 11.60
C LEU A 138 -2.82 1.19 12.95
N ASN A 139 -2.07 1.47 14.03
CA ASN A 139 -2.52 1.41 15.41
C ASN A 139 -3.06 0.04 15.84
N SER A 140 -2.54 -1.06 15.28
CA SER A 140 -2.96 -2.43 15.61
C SER A 140 -1.76 -3.35 15.79
N ASP A 141 -1.79 -4.16 16.83
CA ASP A 141 -0.82 -5.24 17.06
C ASP A 141 -1.18 -6.56 16.33
N ALA A 142 -2.29 -6.54 15.57
CA ALA A 142 -2.83 -7.71 14.89
C ALA A 142 -2.47 -7.76 13.38
N VAL A 143 -1.43 -7.05 12.98
CA VAL A 143 -0.86 -7.12 11.62
C VAL A 143 0.42 -7.94 11.70
N ASP A 144 0.44 -9.07 11.00
CA ASP A 144 1.57 -10.01 11.07
C ASP A 144 2.69 -9.63 10.10
N TYR A 145 2.34 -9.14 8.89
CA TYR A 145 3.28 -8.76 7.84
C TYR A 145 2.79 -7.56 7.05
N TYR A 146 3.74 -6.84 6.46
CA TYR A 146 3.47 -5.78 5.50
C TYR A 146 4.29 -6.01 4.24
N VAL A 147 3.66 -5.90 3.07
CA VAL A 147 4.30 -5.98 1.76
C VAL A 147 3.94 -4.76 0.93
N ALA A 148 4.94 -4.01 0.47
CA ALA A 148 4.75 -2.77 -0.27
C ALA A 148 6.00 -2.42 -1.09
N PHE A 149 5.93 -1.37 -1.89
CA PHE A 149 7.12 -0.68 -2.36
C PHE A 149 7.67 0.25 -1.27
N ASP A 150 8.98 0.57 -1.34
CA ASP A 150 9.58 1.55 -0.42
C ASP A 150 9.00 2.96 -0.72
N ASN A 151 8.01 3.35 0.07
CA ASN A 151 7.24 4.57 -0.13
C ASN A 151 8.06 5.83 0.13
N PHE A 152 9.03 5.79 1.05
CA PHE A 152 9.94 6.92 1.26
C PHE A 152 10.85 7.11 0.04
N LYS A 153 11.37 6.01 -0.50
CA LYS A 153 12.15 6.01 -1.74
C LYS A 153 11.36 6.52 -2.94
N VAL A 154 10.07 6.16 -3.04
CA VAL A 154 9.17 6.73 -4.06
C VAL A 154 9.16 8.25 -3.98
N GLY A 155 8.98 8.82 -2.80
CA GLY A 155 9.00 10.26 -2.59
C GLY A 155 10.34 10.89 -2.98
N GLN A 156 11.47 10.30 -2.54
CA GLN A 156 12.80 10.79 -2.92
C GLN A 156 13.01 10.80 -4.43
N LEU A 157 12.57 9.73 -5.13
CA LEU A 157 12.66 9.65 -6.60
C LEU A 157 11.80 10.72 -7.28
N GLN A 158 10.61 11.02 -6.76
CA GLN A 158 9.76 12.11 -7.27
C GLN A 158 10.41 13.48 -7.06
N GLY A 159 10.93 13.74 -5.86
CA GLY A 159 11.64 14.97 -5.54
C GLY A 159 12.87 15.18 -6.44
N GLN A 160 13.67 14.15 -6.62
CA GLN A 160 14.84 14.19 -7.49
C GLN A 160 14.45 14.41 -8.96
N ALA A 161 13.40 13.70 -9.44
CA ALA A 161 12.92 13.87 -10.82
C ALA A 161 12.42 15.30 -11.08
N LEU A 162 11.77 15.94 -10.10
CA LEU A 162 11.38 17.34 -10.23
C LEU A 162 12.60 18.24 -10.42
N LEU A 163 13.65 18.07 -9.61
CA LEU A 163 14.89 18.86 -9.72
C LEU A 163 15.61 18.64 -11.06
N ASP A 164 15.75 17.37 -11.46
CA ASP A 164 16.42 17.01 -12.71
C ASP A 164 15.69 17.58 -13.93
N GLY A 165 14.35 17.47 -13.93
CA GLY A 165 13.50 18.02 -14.98
C GLY A 165 13.59 19.56 -15.06
N LEU A 166 13.56 20.25 -13.93
CA LEU A 166 13.71 21.71 -13.85
C LEU A 166 15.06 22.15 -14.39
N ALA A 167 16.14 21.50 -13.96
CA ALA A 167 17.49 21.83 -14.43
C ALA A 167 17.66 21.57 -15.95
N ALA A 168 17.09 20.47 -16.46
CA ALA A 168 17.14 20.13 -17.87
C ALA A 168 16.34 21.09 -18.75
N LYS A 169 15.13 21.48 -18.30
CA LYS A 169 14.22 22.35 -19.08
C LYS A 169 14.61 23.82 -19.03
N PHE A 170 15.15 24.28 -17.90
CA PHE A 170 15.44 25.70 -17.64
C PHE A 170 16.89 25.90 -17.19
N PRO A 171 17.89 25.55 -18.03
CA PRO A 171 19.31 25.52 -17.62
C PRO A 171 19.87 26.89 -17.20
N ASP A 172 19.26 27.98 -17.65
CA ASP A 172 19.70 29.34 -17.33
C ASP A 172 19.02 29.94 -16.09
N LYS A 173 18.03 29.26 -15.50
CA LYS A 173 17.35 29.67 -14.27
C LYS A 173 18.14 29.25 -13.02
N THR A 174 18.17 30.10 -12.04
CA THR A 174 18.76 29.83 -10.70
C THR A 174 17.69 29.66 -9.62
N SER A 175 16.45 29.98 -9.95
CA SER A 175 15.29 29.81 -9.06
C SER A 175 14.06 29.40 -9.88
N TYR A 176 13.25 28.49 -9.35
CA TYR A 176 12.11 27.90 -10.03
C TYR A 176 10.83 28.08 -9.21
N ASN A 177 9.76 28.49 -9.86
CA ASN A 177 8.43 28.56 -9.28
C ASN A 177 7.79 27.18 -9.27
N VAL A 178 7.48 26.65 -8.11
CA VAL A 178 6.95 25.29 -7.99
C VAL A 178 5.69 25.23 -7.12
N GLU A 179 4.91 24.18 -7.31
CA GLU A 179 3.79 23.85 -6.42
C GLU A 179 3.91 22.41 -5.93
N LEU A 180 3.40 22.17 -4.72
CA LEU A 180 3.44 20.87 -4.08
C LEU A 180 2.02 20.30 -3.93
N PHE A 181 1.85 19.05 -4.31
CA PHE A 181 0.65 18.27 -4.06
C PHE A 181 1.02 16.99 -3.30
N SER A 182 0.17 16.57 -2.38
CA SER A 182 0.30 15.32 -1.67
C SER A 182 -0.95 14.46 -1.82
N GLY A 183 -0.86 13.20 -1.41
CA GLY A 183 -1.95 12.24 -1.51
C GLY A 183 -3.07 12.48 -0.50
N SER A 184 -3.95 11.50 -0.38
CA SER A 184 -5.12 11.58 0.51
C SER A 184 -4.73 11.37 1.97
N SER A 185 -5.37 12.09 2.87
CA SER A 185 -5.10 12.04 4.31
C SER A 185 -5.57 10.74 4.99
N ASP A 186 -6.41 9.94 4.32
CA ASP A 186 -6.85 8.61 4.78
C ASP A 186 -5.91 7.47 4.32
N ASP A 187 -4.87 7.79 3.56
CA ASP A 187 -3.86 6.85 3.09
C ASP A 187 -2.56 6.99 3.88
N ALA A 188 -2.17 5.92 4.59
CA ALA A 188 -0.95 5.87 5.38
C ALA A 188 0.34 6.11 4.58
N ASN A 189 0.32 5.87 3.25
CA ASN A 189 1.47 6.08 2.38
C ASN A 189 1.67 7.57 2.03
N ALA A 190 0.59 8.37 1.99
CA ALA A 190 0.65 9.75 1.53
C ALA A 190 1.65 10.62 2.32
N PRO A 191 1.71 10.57 3.67
CA PRO A 191 2.73 11.28 4.42
C PRO A 191 4.16 10.78 4.13
N VAL A 192 4.34 9.46 3.93
CA VAL A 192 5.66 8.87 3.66
C VAL A 192 6.20 9.28 2.30
N PHE A 193 5.35 9.30 1.26
CA PHE A 193 5.70 9.86 -0.06
C PHE A 193 6.11 11.33 0.04
N PHE A 194 5.29 12.12 0.74
CA PHE A 194 5.55 13.55 0.87
C PHE A 194 6.84 13.82 1.66
N GLU A 195 7.08 13.10 2.75
CA GLU A 195 8.31 13.20 3.54
C GLU A 195 9.54 12.84 2.70
N GLY A 196 9.50 11.74 1.94
CA GLY A 196 10.57 11.36 1.03
C GLY A 196 10.85 12.42 -0.05
N ALA A 197 9.81 13.04 -0.61
CA ALA A 197 9.97 14.14 -1.57
C ALA A 197 10.56 15.39 -0.90
N MET A 198 10.11 15.73 0.29
CA MET A 198 10.61 16.90 1.04
C MET A 198 12.03 16.70 1.57
N ASP A 199 12.48 15.46 1.82
CA ASP A 199 13.90 15.17 2.11
C ASP A 199 14.84 15.71 1.01
N ILE A 200 14.39 15.66 -0.24
CA ILE A 200 15.11 16.19 -1.41
C ILE A 200 14.81 17.67 -1.66
N LEU A 201 13.55 18.10 -1.53
CA LEU A 201 13.09 19.42 -1.97
C LEU A 201 13.24 20.50 -0.89
N GLN A 202 13.11 20.17 0.40
CA GLN A 202 13.15 21.16 1.49
C GLN A 202 14.45 21.98 1.51
N PRO A 203 15.64 21.38 1.37
CA PRO A 203 16.89 22.16 1.29
C PRO A 203 16.91 23.17 0.13
N LYS A 204 16.21 22.86 -0.98
CA LYS A 204 16.11 23.74 -2.16
C LYS A 204 15.06 24.84 -2.00
N ILE A 205 14.05 24.60 -1.16
CA ILE A 205 13.09 25.62 -0.74
C ILE A 205 13.78 26.59 0.23
N ASP A 206 14.54 26.07 1.19
CA ASP A 206 15.22 26.86 2.21
C ASP A 206 16.30 27.77 1.62
N ASP A 207 17.01 27.33 0.58
CA ASP A 207 18.06 28.14 -0.10
C ASP A 207 17.48 29.05 -1.19
N GLY A 208 16.17 28.99 -1.49
CA GLY A 208 15.49 29.83 -2.48
C GLY A 208 15.65 29.36 -3.93
N THR A 209 16.27 28.19 -4.17
CA THR A 209 16.30 27.54 -5.49
C THR A 209 14.89 27.16 -5.95
N LEU A 210 14.06 26.67 -5.02
CA LEU A 210 12.63 26.43 -5.25
C LEU A 210 11.80 27.45 -4.48
N VAL A 211 10.86 28.08 -5.17
CA VAL A 211 9.90 29.02 -4.60
C VAL A 211 8.50 28.43 -4.73
N VAL A 212 7.90 28.03 -3.63
CA VAL A 212 6.50 27.61 -3.60
C VAL A 212 5.63 28.86 -3.58
N VAL A 213 5.18 29.29 -4.77
CA VAL A 213 4.55 30.62 -4.96
C VAL A 213 3.24 30.77 -4.19
N SER A 214 2.47 29.69 -4.04
CA SER A 214 1.28 29.67 -3.19
C SER A 214 1.58 29.77 -1.69
N GLY A 215 2.84 29.49 -1.28
CA GLY A 215 3.23 29.36 0.12
C GLY A 215 2.69 28.10 0.82
N GLN A 216 2.09 27.16 0.08
CA GLN A 216 1.49 25.94 0.64
C GLN A 216 2.54 24.82 0.66
N THR A 217 3.23 24.66 1.77
CA THR A 217 4.33 23.70 1.93
C THR A 217 4.01 22.57 2.93
N ASP A 218 2.98 22.73 3.73
CA ASP A 218 2.56 21.73 4.73
C ASP A 218 1.70 20.64 4.08
N ILE A 219 1.86 19.39 4.53
CA ILE A 219 1.13 18.26 3.97
C ILE A 219 -0.39 18.43 4.04
N LYS A 220 -0.92 19.08 5.08
CA LYS A 220 -2.38 19.32 5.22
C LYS A 220 -2.90 20.34 4.21
N GLN A 221 -2.04 21.29 3.78
CA GLN A 221 -2.38 22.28 2.76
C GLN A 221 -2.31 21.68 1.35
N THR A 222 -1.45 20.68 1.15
CA THR A 222 -1.17 20.04 -0.14
C THR A 222 -1.98 18.78 -0.39
N ALA A 223 -2.68 18.26 0.63
CA ALA A 223 -3.45 17.02 0.56
C ALA A 223 -4.54 17.05 -0.52
N THR A 224 -4.73 15.90 -1.18
CA THR A 224 -5.76 15.69 -2.19
C THR A 224 -6.68 14.55 -1.76
N ASP A 225 -7.75 14.92 -1.06
CA ASP A 225 -8.68 13.97 -0.44
C ASP A 225 -9.24 12.94 -1.42
N GLY A 226 -9.16 11.67 -1.03
CA GLY A 226 -9.64 10.52 -1.77
C GLY A 226 -8.86 10.22 -3.04
N TRP A 227 -7.69 10.87 -3.26
CA TRP A 227 -6.93 10.78 -4.51
C TRP A 227 -7.74 11.20 -5.75
N LYS A 228 -8.69 12.14 -5.56
CA LYS A 228 -9.65 12.54 -6.59
C LYS A 228 -9.07 13.62 -7.50
N PRO A 229 -9.02 13.39 -8.83
CA PRO A 229 -8.49 14.36 -9.78
C PRO A 229 -9.22 15.70 -9.76
N GLU A 230 -10.53 15.71 -9.51
CA GLU A 230 -11.31 16.95 -9.39
C GLU A 230 -10.88 17.84 -8.22
N ASN A 231 -10.35 17.25 -7.14
CA ASN A 231 -9.82 18.01 -6.00
C ASN A 231 -8.47 18.63 -6.35
N ALA A 232 -7.60 17.89 -7.06
CA ALA A 232 -6.33 18.41 -7.56
C ALA A 232 -6.56 19.52 -8.57
N GLN A 233 -7.46 19.34 -9.53
CA GLN A 233 -7.82 20.33 -10.54
C GLN A 233 -8.31 21.61 -9.87
N LYS A 234 -9.32 21.52 -9.02
CA LYS A 234 -9.88 22.68 -8.31
C LYS A 234 -8.82 23.44 -7.51
N ARG A 235 -7.90 22.73 -6.84
CA ARG A 235 -6.81 23.37 -6.09
C ARG A 235 -5.85 24.06 -7.05
N MET A 236 -5.43 23.40 -8.13
CA MET A 236 -4.53 24.02 -9.12
C MET A 236 -5.17 25.22 -9.82
N ASP A 237 -6.45 25.16 -10.19
CA ASP A 237 -7.19 26.29 -10.74
C ASP A 237 -7.15 27.51 -9.80
N THR A 238 -7.34 27.27 -8.51
CA THR A 238 -7.30 28.31 -7.47
C THR A 238 -5.89 28.91 -7.37
N ILE A 239 -4.85 28.09 -7.40
CA ILE A 239 -3.44 28.50 -7.36
C ILE A 239 -3.10 29.34 -8.60
N MET A 240 -3.47 28.87 -9.80
CA MET A 240 -3.22 29.59 -11.06
C MET A 240 -3.90 30.97 -11.07
N GLN A 241 -5.14 31.04 -10.59
CA GLN A 241 -5.89 32.30 -10.50
C GLN A 241 -5.36 33.26 -9.43
N GLY A 242 -4.90 32.74 -8.30
CA GLY A 242 -4.50 33.56 -7.16
C GLY A 242 -3.02 33.94 -7.16
N SER A 243 -2.14 33.01 -7.48
CA SER A 243 -0.69 33.14 -7.26
C SER A 243 0.12 33.35 -8.55
N TYR A 244 -0.41 32.93 -9.71
CA TYR A 244 0.34 32.97 -10.99
C TYR A 244 -0.11 34.06 -11.96
N GLN A 245 -0.65 35.16 -11.43
CA GLN A 245 -0.99 36.32 -12.28
C GLN A 245 0.28 37.05 -12.72
N GLY A 246 0.69 36.82 -13.99
CA GLY A 246 1.87 37.45 -14.57
C GLY A 246 3.20 36.73 -14.36
N THR A 247 3.14 35.50 -13.84
CA THR A 247 4.29 34.57 -13.77
C THR A 247 3.86 33.18 -14.21
N THR A 248 4.82 32.26 -14.34
CA THR A 248 4.57 30.86 -14.75
C THR A 248 4.94 29.89 -13.65
N VAL A 249 4.26 28.76 -13.58
CA VAL A 249 4.71 27.62 -12.80
C VAL A 249 5.75 26.83 -13.61
N ASP A 250 6.90 26.55 -13.00
CA ASP A 250 8.01 25.83 -13.65
C ASP A 250 7.95 24.33 -13.35
N GLY A 251 7.48 23.96 -12.15
CA GLY A 251 7.38 22.57 -11.74
C GLY A 251 6.26 22.31 -10.75
N VAL A 252 5.76 21.08 -10.76
CA VAL A 252 4.76 20.61 -9.80
C VAL A 252 5.16 19.22 -9.31
N LEU A 253 5.32 19.09 -7.98
CA LEU A 253 5.33 17.78 -7.33
C LEU A 253 3.89 17.25 -7.35
N SER A 254 3.59 16.30 -8.22
CA SER A 254 2.33 15.57 -8.21
C SER A 254 2.55 14.17 -7.64
N PRO A 255 1.75 13.73 -6.65
CA PRO A 255 2.01 12.47 -5.96
C PRO A 255 1.60 11.24 -6.77
N ASN A 256 0.77 11.37 -7.82
CA ASN A 256 0.47 10.28 -8.74
C ASN A 256 0.04 10.77 -10.14
N ASP A 257 -0.11 9.83 -11.07
CA ASP A 257 -0.40 10.11 -12.48
C ASP A 257 -1.80 10.67 -12.72
N THR A 258 -2.82 10.15 -12.02
CA THR A 258 -4.19 10.67 -12.12
C THR A 258 -4.26 12.14 -11.74
N LEU A 259 -3.57 12.54 -10.66
CA LEU A 259 -3.53 13.93 -10.23
C LEU A 259 -2.65 14.77 -11.15
N ALA A 260 -1.55 14.20 -11.67
CA ALA A 260 -0.69 14.88 -12.64
C ALA A 260 -1.48 15.32 -13.89
N ARG A 261 -2.30 14.44 -14.45
CA ARG A 261 -3.14 14.77 -15.61
C ARG A 261 -4.15 15.88 -15.30
N ALA A 262 -4.76 15.88 -14.13
CA ALA A 262 -5.66 16.95 -13.71
C ALA A 262 -4.95 18.30 -13.54
N ILE A 263 -3.76 18.28 -12.97
CA ILE A 263 -2.90 19.47 -12.80
C ILE A 263 -2.47 20.04 -14.17
N ILE A 264 -2.02 19.16 -15.09
CA ILE A 264 -1.66 19.56 -16.46
C ILE A 264 -2.85 20.21 -17.16
N THR A 265 -4.05 19.67 -16.98
CA THR A 265 -5.30 20.25 -17.53
C THR A 265 -5.51 21.67 -16.98
N SER A 266 -5.43 21.87 -15.67
CA SER A 266 -5.59 23.21 -15.06
C SER A 266 -4.57 24.23 -15.56
N VAL A 267 -3.30 23.84 -15.72
CA VAL A 267 -2.25 24.71 -16.24
C VAL A 267 -2.50 25.09 -17.70
N THR A 268 -2.94 24.12 -18.49
CA THR A 268 -3.32 24.33 -19.91
C THR A 268 -4.51 25.28 -20.03
N ASP A 269 -5.55 25.07 -19.25
CA ASP A 269 -6.78 25.88 -19.25
C ASP A 269 -6.51 27.31 -18.75
N ALA A 270 -5.52 27.50 -17.88
CA ALA A 270 -5.04 28.80 -17.46
C ALA A 270 -4.25 29.55 -18.56
N GLY A 271 -3.99 28.90 -19.70
CA GLY A 271 -3.31 29.52 -20.86
C GLY A 271 -1.80 29.54 -20.79
N GLN A 272 -1.16 28.77 -19.89
CA GLN A 272 0.28 28.62 -19.89
C GLN A 272 0.71 27.67 -21.03
N ALA A 273 1.38 28.23 -22.03
CA ALA A 273 1.75 27.50 -23.26
C ALA A 273 2.86 26.45 -23.00
N ASP A 274 3.84 26.80 -22.16
CA ASP A 274 4.91 25.90 -21.78
C ASP A 274 4.53 25.16 -20.49
N LEU A 275 4.20 23.87 -20.61
CA LEU A 275 3.83 23.05 -19.46
C LEU A 275 4.96 22.96 -18.44
N PRO A 276 4.68 22.95 -17.13
CA PRO A 276 5.70 22.75 -16.09
C PRO A 276 6.27 21.31 -16.14
N ILE A 277 7.35 21.09 -15.41
CA ILE A 277 7.77 19.76 -15.04
C ILE A 277 6.74 19.19 -14.05
N VAL A 278 6.06 18.10 -14.40
CA VAL A 278 5.07 17.45 -13.54
C VAL A 278 5.51 16.03 -13.25
N THR A 279 5.65 15.69 -11.97
CA THR A 279 5.95 14.32 -11.53
C THR A 279 4.69 13.48 -11.47
N GLY A 280 4.84 12.17 -11.26
CA GLY A 280 3.74 11.24 -11.04
C GLY A 280 4.22 9.96 -10.39
N GLN A 281 3.33 9.01 -10.19
CA GLN A 281 3.61 7.61 -9.87
C GLN A 281 2.46 6.73 -10.32
N ASP A 282 2.66 5.42 -10.28
CA ASP A 282 1.77 4.32 -10.61
C ASP A 282 1.83 3.85 -12.06
N SER A 283 2.52 4.57 -12.95
CA SER A 283 2.68 4.19 -14.37
C SER A 283 1.33 3.86 -15.03
N GLU A 284 0.35 4.73 -14.81
CA GLU A 284 -0.99 4.55 -15.40
C GLU A 284 -0.92 4.64 -16.93
N ALA A 285 -1.60 3.73 -17.61
CA ALA A 285 -1.55 3.64 -19.07
C ALA A 285 -1.90 4.97 -19.77
N ALA A 286 -2.80 5.78 -19.19
CA ALA A 286 -3.18 7.09 -19.71
C ALA A 286 -2.07 8.16 -19.59
N SER A 287 -1.10 7.98 -18.69
CA SER A 287 0.03 8.90 -18.51
C SER A 287 1.23 8.58 -19.38
N ILE A 288 1.40 7.33 -19.83
CA ILE A 288 2.57 6.96 -20.63
C ILE A 288 2.69 7.79 -21.93
N PRO A 289 1.61 8.02 -22.71
CA PRO A 289 1.70 8.93 -23.86
C PRO A 289 2.12 10.36 -23.50
N LEU A 290 1.71 10.88 -22.34
CA LEU A 290 2.11 12.21 -21.87
C LEU A 290 3.59 12.26 -21.47
N ILE A 291 4.12 11.18 -20.91
CA ILE A 291 5.54 11.04 -20.62
C ILE A 291 6.33 10.98 -21.94
N MET A 292 5.85 10.21 -22.91
CA MET A 292 6.51 10.08 -24.22
C MET A 292 6.46 11.39 -25.03
N SER A 293 5.42 12.20 -24.89
CA SER A 293 5.35 13.56 -25.50
C SER A 293 6.18 14.59 -24.72
N GLY A 294 6.37 14.40 -23.41
CA GLY A 294 7.02 15.34 -22.51
C GLY A 294 6.05 16.31 -21.81
N ASP A 295 4.74 16.08 -21.91
CA ASP A 295 3.71 16.84 -21.22
C ASP A 295 3.65 16.50 -19.71
N GLN A 296 3.96 15.24 -19.34
CA GLN A 296 4.29 14.82 -18.00
C GLN A 296 5.77 14.40 -17.97
N TYR A 297 6.53 14.81 -16.98
CA TYR A 297 7.98 14.57 -16.97
C TYR A 297 8.33 13.12 -16.56
N SER A 298 7.71 12.63 -15.48
CA SER A 298 8.07 11.34 -14.91
C SER A 298 6.89 10.64 -14.25
N THR A 299 7.04 9.34 -14.06
CA THR A 299 6.22 8.53 -13.16
C THR A 299 7.12 7.57 -12.38
N ILE A 300 6.58 6.96 -11.33
CA ILE A 300 7.23 5.88 -10.61
C ILE A 300 6.52 4.57 -10.97
N TYR A 301 7.28 3.62 -11.50
CA TYR A 301 6.79 2.28 -11.77
C TYR A 301 6.92 1.41 -10.53
N LYS A 302 5.77 1.00 -10.04
CA LYS A 302 5.57 0.02 -8.99
C LYS A 302 4.87 -1.17 -9.63
N ASP A 303 5.61 -2.21 -10.00
CA ASP A 303 5.02 -3.33 -10.74
C ASP A 303 4.03 -4.11 -9.87
N THR A 304 2.75 -3.86 -10.05
CA THR A 304 1.65 -4.52 -9.32
C THR A 304 1.71 -6.04 -9.44
N ARG A 305 2.24 -6.58 -10.56
CA ARG A 305 2.40 -8.02 -10.76
C ARG A 305 3.41 -8.63 -9.79
N GLU A 306 4.54 -7.94 -9.56
CA GLU A 306 5.53 -8.39 -8.59
C GLU A 306 5.02 -8.26 -7.16
N LEU A 307 4.29 -7.19 -6.84
CA LEU A 307 3.75 -7.02 -5.49
C LEU A 307 2.69 -8.07 -5.15
N VAL A 308 1.76 -8.37 -6.07
CA VAL A 308 0.76 -9.44 -5.90
C VAL A 308 1.42 -10.80 -5.78
N LYS A 309 2.38 -11.10 -6.69
CA LYS A 309 3.15 -12.34 -6.64
C LYS A 309 3.83 -12.51 -5.27
N THR A 310 4.50 -11.48 -4.79
CA THR A 310 5.17 -11.49 -3.48
C THR A 310 4.18 -11.76 -2.33
N ALA A 311 3.00 -11.14 -2.34
CA ALA A 311 1.97 -11.39 -1.33
C ALA A 311 1.47 -12.85 -1.35
N ILE A 312 1.31 -13.44 -2.54
CA ILE A 312 0.91 -14.84 -2.70
C ILE A 312 2.03 -15.78 -2.25
N GLU A 313 3.30 -15.49 -2.57
CA GLU A 313 4.46 -16.25 -2.10
C GLU A 313 4.59 -16.23 -0.57
N MET A 314 4.27 -15.09 0.08
CA MET A 314 4.19 -15.01 1.53
C MET A 314 3.09 -15.96 2.08
N ALA A 315 1.92 -16.02 1.43
CA ALA A 315 0.86 -16.95 1.82
C ALA A 315 1.25 -18.43 1.63
N GLN A 316 1.99 -18.77 0.55
CA GLN A 316 2.53 -20.11 0.33
C GLN A 316 3.57 -20.50 1.40
N THR A 317 4.45 -19.57 1.76
CA THR A 317 5.44 -19.77 2.82
C THR A 317 4.75 -20.04 4.17
N LEU A 318 3.72 -19.28 4.49
CA LEU A 318 2.89 -19.50 5.69
C LEU A 318 2.15 -20.85 5.64
N GLN A 319 1.66 -21.27 4.47
CA GLN A 319 1.05 -22.57 4.30
C GLN A 319 2.03 -23.71 4.59
N ALA A 320 3.27 -23.57 4.19
CA ALA A 320 4.32 -24.55 4.48
C ALA A 320 4.70 -24.60 5.97
N GLY A 321 4.24 -23.65 6.79
CA GLY A 321 4.60 -23.52 8.19
C GLY A 321 5.89 -22.74 8.42
N ASP A 322 6.40 -22.11 7.37
CA ASP A 322 7.61 -21.26 7.42
C ASP A 322 7.25 -19.78 7.63
N LYS A 323 8.24 -18.98 7.97
CA LYS A 323 8.09 -17.52 8.08
C LYS A 323 8.48 -16.87 6.76
N PRO A 324 7.63 -15.97 6.22
CA PRO A 324 8.00 -15.14 5.07
C PRO A 324 9.29 -14.35 5.32
N ASP A 325 10.13 -14.22 4.29
CA ASP A 325 11.28 -13.34 4.33
C ASP A 325 10.81 -11.88 4.39
N THR A 326 11.51 -11.08 5.21
CA THR A 326 11.26 -9.63 5.34
C THR A 326 12.59 -8.89 5.27
N THR A 327 12.54 -7.65 4.77
CA THR A 327 13.74 -6.81 4.59
C THR A 327 13.95 -5.81 5.72
N THR A 328 12.87 -5.46 6.42
CA THR A 328 12.86 -4.46 7.48
C THR A 328 11.64 -4.63 8.39
N GLU A 329 11.46 -3.70 9.30
CA GLU A 329 10.26 -3.53 10.13
C GLU A 329 9.72 -2.12 9.93
N THR A 330 8.39 -1.95 10.00
CA THR A 330 7.72 -0.66 9.82
C THR A 330 6.82 -0.39 11.01
N ASP A 331 7.07 0.71 11.71
CA ASP A 331 6.23 1.18 12.82
C ASP A 331 4.82 1.54 12.29
N ASN A 332 3.80 0.88 12.83
CA ASN A 332 2.42 1.17 12.50
C ASN A 332 1.70 2.03 13.57
N GLY A 333 2.45 2.57 14.52
CA GLY A 333 1.96 3.35 15.66
C GLY A 333 1.62 2.51 16.88
N ASN A 334 1.73 1.18 16.82
CA ASN A 334 1.51 0.27 17.95
C ASN A 334 2.62 -0.79 18.05
N VAL A 335 3.05 -1.33 16.94
CA VAL A 335 4.13 -2.33 16.83
C VAL A 335 4.97 -2.09 15.57
N ASP A 336 6.19 -2.61 15.59
CA ASP A 336 7.03 -2.75 14.41
C ASP A 336 6.57 -4.00 13.62
N VAL A 337 5.99 -3.79 12.43
CA VAL A 337 5.46 -4.86 11.57
C VAL A 337 6.58 -5.39 10.67
N PRO A 338 6.86 -6.70 10.68
CA PRO A 338 7.78 -7.32 9.72
C PRO A 338 7.40 -7.00 8.27
N THR A 339 8.31 -6.37 7.52
CA THR A 339 8.01 -5.73 6.24
C THR A 339 8.93 -6.25 5.13
N LEU A 340 8.33 -6.52 3.96
CA LEU A 340 9.06 -6.74 2.72
C LEU A 340 8.81 -5.59 1.76
N TYR A 341 9.84 -4.78 1.52
CA TYR A 341 9.80 -3.73 0.52
C TYR A 341 10.35 -4.18 -0.82
N LEU A 342 9.62 -3.82 -1.90
CA LEU A 342 10.09 -3.89 -3.27
C LEU A 342 10.65 -2.52 -3.70
N ASP A 343 11.60 -2.54 -4.64
CA ASP A 343 12.22 -1.33 -5.14
C ASP A 343 11.34 -0.64 -6.20
N PRO A 344 10.98 0.64 -6.02
CA PRO A 344 10.32 1.43 -7.05
C PRO A 344 11.31 1.86 -8.14
N VAL A 345 10.81 2.04 -9.37
CA VAL A 345 11.62 2.46 -10.52
C VAL A 345 11.14 3.82 -11.04
N ILE A 346 12.02 4.82 -11.08
CA ILE A 346 11.72 6.08 -11.77
C ILE A 346 11.65 5.86 -13.28
N VAL A 347 10.62 6.38 -13.91
CA VAL A 347 10.42 6.31 -15.36
C VAL A 347 10.25 7.72 -15.91
N THR A 348 11.07 8.01 -16.91
CA THR A 348 10.99 9.18 -17.77
C THR A 348 10.91 8.73 -19.23
N LYS A 349 10.78 9.67 -20.15
CA LYS A 349 10.79 9.37 -21.59
C LYS A 349 12.01 8.56 -22.02
N GLU A 350 13.17 8.83 -21.42
CA GLU A 350 14.46 8.25 -21.82
C GLU A 350 14.56 6.77 -21.50
N ASN A 351 13.91 6.30 -20.41
CA ASN A 351 14.03 4.92 -19.96
C ASN A 351 12.73 4.11 -20.02
N ALA A 352 11.61 4.71 -20.42
CA ALA A 352 10.29 4.07 -20.42
C ALA A 352 10.25 2.73 -21.18
N ALA A 353 10.89 2.68 -22.37
CA ALA A 353 10.92 1.47 -23.18
C ALA A 353 11.65 0.30 -22.47
N GLU A 354 12.71 0.59 -21.72
CA GLU A 354 13.45 -0.42 -20.96
C GLU A 354 12.69 -0.80 -19.67
N ALA A 355 12.16 0.20 -18.96
CA ALA A 355 11.42 -0.04 -17.72
C ALA A 355 10.19 -0.93 -17.92
N TYR A 356 9.48 -0.73 -19.03
CA TYR A 356 8.25 -1.49 -19.34
C TYR A 356 8.44 -2.67 -20.29
N LYS A 357 9.66 -3.05 -20.64
CA LYS A 357 9.92 -4.10 -21.66
C LYS A 357 9.19 -5.43 -21.40
N ASN A 358 8.97 -5.76 -20.13
CA ASN A 358 8.28 -6.98 -19.70
C ASN A 358 6.81 -6.74 -19.32
N ASP A 359 6.32 -5.51 -19.46
CA ASP A 359 4.93 -5.18 -19.18
C ASP A 359 4.12 -5.23 -20.49
N PRO A 360 3.19 -6.21 -20.65
CA PRO A 360 2.43 -6.38 -21.88
C PRO A 360 1.47 -5.23 -22.17
N LYS A 361 1.04 -4.47 -21.14
CA LYS A 361 0.12 -3.34 -21.25
C LYS A 361 0.88 -2.05 -21.54
N LEU A 362 2.00 -1.80 -20.85
CA LEU A 362 2.70 -0.51 -20.92
C LEU A 362 3.74 -0.46 -22.02
N SER A 363 4.44 -1.58 -22.30
CA SER A 363 5.48 -1.64 -23.34
C SER A 363 5.01 -1.14 -24.74
N PRO A 364 3.80 -1.45 -25.22
CA PRO A 364 3.32 -0.91 -26.50
C PRO A 364 3.13 0.61 -26.54
N LEU A 365 2.97 1.25 -25.37
CA LEU A 365 2.70 2.69 -25.24
C LEU A 365 3.97 3.55 -25.29
N THR A 366 5.14 2.94 -25.28
CA THR A 366 6.44 3.63 -25.33
C THR A 366 7.02 3.80 -26.75
N LYS A 367 6.24 3.49 -27.79
CA LYS A 367 6.68 3.51 -29.18
C LYS A 367 6.30 4.80 -29.89
#